data_35f91af5380e9169534bc57a77b9e58c
#
_entry.id   35f91af5380e9169534bc57a77b9e58c
#
_cell.length_a   1.000
_cell.length_b   1.000
_cell.length_c   1.000
_cell.angle_alpha   90.00
_cell.angle_beta   90.00
_cell.angle_gamma   90.00
#
_symmetry.space_group_name_H-M   'P 1'
#
loop_
_entity.id
_entity.type
_entity.pdbx_description
1 polymer ?
#
loop_
_entity_poly.entity_id
_entity_poly.type
_entity_poly.pdbx_seq_one_letter_code
_entity_poly.pdbx_strand_id
1 'polypeptide(L)'
;MGFLDLVGPAADADAARLRRTDDDPATLQHRELMARALTLVGAWVRNRPGGTDRLDDTDLTTAHGWVRHLAARQSPGGTFVGGDNVLSPPDSAFTVNDVCDALELLAPHRATVPAAGALADDLDGIVHRATPALLTGGVHTPNHRWEISAALARVHRLHPDPALVERIDAWLAEGPDIDDDGLWSERSPNYAAAVSCPSFLVLAEVLGRPALLDPVRRSLDATLGLLLPDDTVETVQSRRQDQSKPFGIGAFAPLLWHVAVLDGRHDLAAVAARAATTEMWQPGAVAARAMTDPLLARPLPGGAPLPVGTTTFTDARLVHVREADRDVVLFAGSDVPAQGHVRSGLANSPTFLRVFAGPVVLSDVRLSREFFGLGPFRPTELDVLDDGRFRLTERVTAGYHQPLAAEMRRPLGDYDLTDEGRFSASMSFGDRALDPVALTTTVDVAVTPGEVVLDVETAGADVPWSLQLTFRAGGTFSGVSTDAGTGERVLDAGTGSYRVDSDTVTFGPGNGSGPGRPAFYAPGQDYAFLGGTDRPDGEHVHVTGRSPGRTRIVIGTAR
;
A
#
# COMPACT_ATOMS: atom_id res chain seq x y z
N MET A 1 10.50 4.23 -29.01
CA MET A 1 10.98 3.41 -27.87
C MET A 1 9.75 2.86 -27.19
N GLY A 2 9.60 1.55 -27.09
CA GLY A 2 8.53 0.88 -26.38
C GLY A 2 8.93 0.59 -24.93
N PHE A 3 7.99 0.06 -24.14
CA PHE A 3 8.20 -0.26 -22.73
C PHE A 3 9.39 -1.24 -22.54
N LEU A 4 9.46 -2.28 -23.35
CA LEU A 4 10.52 -3.29 -23.27
C LEU A 4 11.93 -2.75 -23.55
N ASP A 5 12.05 -1.65 -24.29
CA ASP A 5 13.35 -1.00 -24.51
C ASP A 5 13.93 -0.40 -23.21
N LEU A 6 13.06 0.00 -22.28
CA LEU A 6 13.45 0.58 -20.99
C LEU A 6 13.67 -0.50 -19.92
N VAL A 7 12.76 -1.47 -19.81
CA VAL A 7 12.83 -2.49 -18.73
C VAL A 7 13.69 -3.69 -19.10
N GLY A 8 14.01 -3.86 -20.38
CA GLY A 8 14.80 -4.99 -20.90
C GLY A 8 16.10 -5.24 -20.16
N PRO A 9 16.95 -4.23 -19.93
CA PRO A 9 18.21 -4.42 -19.20
C PRO A 9 18.03 -4.99 -17.79
N ALA A 10 17.03 -4.51 -17.04
CA ALA A 10 16.70 -5.03 -15.70
C ALA A 10 16.16 -6.47 -15.78
N ALA A 11 15.34 -6.76 -16.78
CA ALA A 11 14.82 -8.10 -17.02
C ALA A 11 15.92 -9.10 -17.41
N ASP A 12 16.90 -8.67 -18.21
CA ASP A 12 18.05 -9.50 -18.57
C ASP A 12 18.95 -9.79 -17.37
N ALA A 13 19.15 -8.79 -16.51
CA ALA A 13 19.89 -8.96 -15.26
C ALA A 13 19.19 -9.95 -14.31
N ASP A 14 17.85 -9.88 -14.21
CA ASP A 14 17.05 -10.80 -13.41
C ASP A 14 17.13 -12.24 -13.96
N ALA A 15 16.96 -12.45 -15.26
CA ALA A 15 17.14 -13.75 -15.91
C ALA A 15 18.56 -14.29 -15.70
N ALA A 16 19.59 -13.43 -15.83
CA ALA A 16 20.97 -13.83 -15.59
C ALA A 16 21.23 -14.23 -14.13
N ARG A 17 20.57 -13.58 -13.16
CA ARG A 17 20.59 -13.96 -11.76
C ARG A 17 19.95 -15.35 -11.56
N LEU A 18 18.78 -15.59 -12.13
CA LEU A 18 18.06 -16.86 -12.01
C LEU A 18 18.81 -18.05 -12.63
N ARG A 19 19.58 -17.82 -13.70
CA ARG A 19 20.44 -18.88 -14.29
C ARG A 19 21.59 -19.31 -13.37
N ARG A 20 21.94 -18.50 -12.36
CA ARG A 20 23.04 -18.75 -11.42
C ARG A 20 22.57 -19.11 -10.01
N THR A 21 21.25 -19.11 -9.76
CA THR A 21 20.74 -19.41 -8.42
C THR A 21 20.81 -20.92 -8.16
N ASP A 22 21.27 -21.26 -6.94
CA ASP A 22 21.29 -22.60 -6.39
C ASP A 22 20.13 -22.82 -5.37
N ASP A 23 19.13 -21.94 -5.39
CA ASP A 23 17.99 -22.03 -4.46
C ASP A 23 17.27 -23.37 -4.61
N ASP A 24 17.03 -24.02 -3.48
CA ASP A 24 16.23 -25.25 -3.45
C ASP A 24 14.76 -24.94 -3.78
N PRO A 25 14.24 -25.46 -4.89
CA PRO A 25 12.82 -25.25 -5.26
C PRO A 25 11.84 -25.66 -4.18
N ALA A 26 12.24 -26.57 -3.27
CA ALA A 26 11.38 -27.00 -2.16
C ALA A 26 11.12 -25.89 -1.13
N THR A 27 11.99 -24.88 -1.04
CA THR A 27 11.88 -23.77 -0.09
C THR A 27 11.08 -22.58 -0.64
N LEU A 28 10.87 -22.52 -1.95
CA LEU A 28 10.19 -21.40 -2.62
C LEU A 28 8.68 -21.56 -2.54
N GLN A 29 7.96 -20.46 -2.48
CA GLN A 29 6.51 -20.45 -2.64
C GLN A 29 6.11 -20.79 -4.08
N HIS A 30 4.90 -21.33 -4.28
CA HIS A 30 4.41 -21.71 -5.61
C HIS A 30 4.32 -20.50 -6.57
N ARG A 31 3.98 -19.29 -6.07
CA ARG A 31 3.97 -18.05 -6.87
C ARG A 31 5.38 -17.71 -7.35
N GLU A 32 6.37 -17.85 -6.48
CA GLU A 32 7.77 -17.55 -6.81
C GLU A 32 8.32 -18.53 -7.83
N LEU A 33 8.02 -19.83 -7.69
CA LEU A 33 8.40 -20.84 -8.68
C LEU A 33 7.88 -20.47 -10.08
N MET A 34 6.61 -20.04 -10.18
CA MET A 34 6.03 -19.70 -11.47
C MET A 34 6.58 -18.38 -12.03
N ALA A 35 6.76 -17.35 -11.19
CA ALA A 35 7.33 -16.08 -11.63
C ALA A 35 8.77 -16.24 -12.17
N ARG A 36 9.57 -17.11 -11.53
CA ARG A 36 10.92 -17.47 -12.03
C ARG A 36 10.84 -18.20 -13.38
N ALA A 37 9.92 -19.15 -13.52
CA ALA A 37 9.70 -19.86 -14.79
C ALA A 37 9.27 -18.88 -15.88
N LEU A 38 8.30 -18.00 -15.61
CA LEU A 38 7.85 -16.96 -16.55
C LEU A 38 8.98 -16.02 -16.97
N THR A 39 9.84 -15.61 -16.02
CA THR A 39 11.03 -14.80 -16.31
C THR A 39 11.94 -15.46 -17.34
N LEU A 40 12.24 -16.75 -17.19
CA LEU A 40 13.11 -17.46 -18.13
C LEU A 40 12.42 -17.75 -19.47
N VAL A 41 11.12 -18.06 -19.47
CA VAL A 41 10.34 -18.18 -20.72
C VAL A 41 10.36 -16.86 -21.48
N GLY A 42 10.09 -15.72 -20.79
CA GLY A 42 10.15 -14.40 -21.39
C GLY A 42 11.55 -14.04 -21.93
N ALA A 43 12.60 -14.35 -21.20
CA ALA A 43 13.98 -14.14 -21.65
C ALA A 43 14.30 -14.98 -22.88
N TRP A 44 13.88 -16.25 -22.92
CA TRP A 44 14.07 -17.13 -24.06
C TRP A 44 13.34 -16.62 -25.31
N VAL A 45 12.08 -16.20 -25.20
CA VAL A 45 11.29 -15.64 -26.32
C VAL A 45 11.91 -14.34 -26.81
N ARG A 46 12.30 -13.45 -25.92
CA ARG A 46 12.86 -12.13 -26.26
C ARG A 46 14.21 -12.23 -26.98
N ASN A 47 15.04 -13.20 -26.63
CA ASN A 47 16.36 -13.41 -27.22
C ASN A 47 16.32 -14.25 -28.52
N ARG A 48 15.11 -14.52 -29.06
CA ARG A 48 14.90 -15.30 -30.29
C ARG A 48 14.49 -14.42 -31.47
N PRO A 49 15.41 -13.67 -32.10
CA PRO A 49 15.06 -12.89 -33.28
C PRO A 49 14.78 -13.85 -34.46
N GLY A 50 13.54 -13.83 -34.96
CA GLY A 50 13.02 -14.23 -36.25
C GLY A 50 13.76 -15.27 -37.09
N GLY A 51 14.02 -16.46 -36.57
CA GLY A 51 14.42 -17.61 -37.38
C GLY A 51 15.91 -17.91 -37.37
N THR A 52 16.17 -19.15 -37.20
CA THR A 52 17.35 -20.00 -37.51
C THR A 52 18.39 -20.19 -36.41
N ASP A 53 18.65 -21.49 -36.26
CA ASP A 53 19.81 -22.19 -35.76
C ASP A 53 20.13 -22.12 -34.25
N ARG A 54 19.83 -23.27 -33.60
CA ARG A 54 20.32 -23.73 -32.29
C ARG A 54 20.44 -22.64 -31.24
N LEU A 55 19.29 -22.18 -30.83
CA LEU A 55 19.21 -21.45 -29.55
C LEU A 55 19.39 -22.45 -28.41
N ASP A 56 20.11 -22.01 -27.42
CA ASP A 56 20.29 -22.71 -26.19
C ASP A 56 18.92 -22.78 -25.45
N ASP A 57 18.30 -23.96 -25.38
CA ASP A 57 17.05 -24.19 -24.67
C ASP A 57 17.24 -24.36 -23.15
N THR A 58 18.40 -23.95 -22.62
CA THR A 58 18.74 -24.04 -21.18
C THR A 58 17.72 -23.31 -20.33
N ASP A 59 17.27 -22.12 -20.76
CA ASP A 59 16.24 -21.36 -20.03
C ASP A 59 14.93 -22.13 -19.95
N LEU A 60 14.47 -22.73 -21.03
CA LEU A 60 13.26 -23.57 -21.04
C LEU A 60 13.44 -24.82 -20.17
N THR A 61 14.61 -25.45 -20.21
CA THR A 61 14.92 -26.64 -19.40
C THR A 61 14.89 -26.30 -17.91
N THR A 62 15.46 -25.17 -17.51
CA THR A 62 15.46 -24.68 -16.13
C THR A 62 14.04 -24.30 -15.69
N ALA A 63 13.31 -23.54 -16.51
CA ALA A 63 11.90 -23.21 -16.27
C ALA A 63 11.04 -24.45 -16.10
N HIS A 64 11.25 -25.47 -16.95
CA HIS A 64 10.54 -26.73 -16.89
C HIS A 64 10.84 -27.51 -15.56
N GLY A 65 12.08 -27.43 -15.07
CA GLY A 65 12.44 -27.96 -13.76
C GLY A 65 11.58 -27.35 -12.65
N TRP A 66 11.45 -26.00 -12.61
CA TRP A 66 10.61 -25.32 -11.61
C TRP A 66 9.12 -25.62 -11.80
N VAL A 67 8.62 -25.70 -13.04
CA VAL A 67 7.22 -26.07 -13.33
C VAL A 67 6.89 -27.48 -12.84
N ARG A 68 7.81 -28.44 -12.93
CA ARG A 68 7.61 -29.79 -12.36
C ARG A 68 7.50 -29.75 -10.83
N HIS A 69 8.33 -28.95 -10.16
CA HIS A 69 8.19 -28.73 -8.72
C HIS A 69 6.86 -28.06 -8.37
N LEU A 70 6.42 -27.08 -9.17
CA LEU A 70 5.12 -26.45 -9.04
C LEU A 70 3.97 -27.45 -9.19
N ALA A 71 4.00 -28.28 -10.23
CA ALA A 71 2.99 -29.32 -10.49
C ALA A 71 2.90 -30.34 -9.33
N ALA A 72 4.04 -30.69 -8.73
CA ALA A 72 4.09 -31.58 -7.57
C ALA A 72 3.47 -30.98 -6.30
N ARG A 73 3.34 -29.65 -6.22
CA ARG A 73 2.67 -28.93 -5.12
C ARG A 73 1.17 -28.75 -5.33
N GLN A 74 0.65 -29.13 -6.46
CA GLN A 74 -0.78 -29.05 -6.72
C GLN A 74 -1.52 -30.12 -5.93
N SER A 75 -2.47 -29.70 -5.09
CA SER A 75 -3.30 -30.59 -4.28
C SER A 75 -4.24 -31.41 -5.17
N PRO A 76 -4.85 -32.50 -4.66
CA PRO A 76 -5.88 -33.23 -5.39
C PRO A 76 -7.09 -32.36 -5.79
N GLY A 77 -7.36 -31.27 -5.04
CA GLY A 77 -8.39 -30.29 -5.36
C GLY A 77 -7.98 -29.23 -6.36
N GLY A 78 -6.74 -29.25 -6.86
CA GLY A 78 -6.23 -28.34 -7.89
C GLY A 78 -5.58 -27.05 -7.39
N THR A 79 -5.75 -26.68 -6.12
CA THR A 79 -5.03 -25.57 -5.49
C THR A 79 -3.58 -25.94 -5.18
N PHE A 80 -2.73 -24.95 -4.93
CA PHE A 80 -1.33 -25.19 -4.56
C PHE A 80 -1.13 -25.19 -3.04
N VAL A 81 -0.15 -25.95 -2.57
CA VAL A 81 0.38 -25.89 -1.22
C VAL A 81 1.68 -25.07 -1.19
N GLY A 82 2.02 -24.48 -0.04
CA GLY A 82 3.22 -23.64 0.10
C GLY A 82 3.01 -22.21 -0.37
N GLY A 83 1.80 -21.67 -0.21
CA GLY A 83 1.44 -20.25 -0.29
C GLY A 83 1.19 -19.66 1.08
N ASP A 84 0.70 -18.40 1.10
CA ASP A 84 0.40 -17.68 2.34
C ASP A 84 -0.85 -18.23 3.06
N ASN A 85 -1.77 -18.84 2.28
CA ASN A 85 -3.03 -19.37 2.79
C ASN A 85 -3.20 -20.85 2.44
N VAL A 86 -3.89 -21.59 3.33
CA VAL A 86 -4.09 -23.03 3.18
C VAL A 86 -5.11 -23.33 2.08
N LEU A 87 -4.71 -24.12 1.07
CA LEU A 87 -5.54 -24.58 -0.05
C LEU A 87 -6.35 -23.42 -0.70
N SER A 88 -5.71 -22.31 -0.87
CA SER A 88 -6.34 -21.05 -1.28
C SER A 88 -6.58 -20.97 -2.79
N PRO A 89 -7.85 -20.82 -3.25
CA PRO A 89 -8.12 -20.53 -4.65
C PRO A 89 -7.53 -19.20 -5.11
N PRO A 90 -7.62 -18.08 -4.35
CA PRO A 90 -7.00 -16.83 -4.75
C PRO A 90 -5.48 -16.92 -4.89
N ASP A 91 -4.78 -17.53 -3.91
CA ASP A 91 -3.33 -17.72 -4.02
C ASP A 91 -2.96 -18.53 -5.25
N SER A 92 -3.76 -19.53 -5.57
CA SER A 92 -3.58 -20.36 -6.76
C SER A 92 -3.87 -19.56 -8.04
N ALA A 93 -4.79 -18.61 -8.01
CA ALA A 93 -5.12 -17.76 -9.17
C ALA A 93 -3.91 -16.90 -9.61
N PHE A 94 -3.13 -16.35 -8.67
CA PHE A 94 -1.87 -15.65 -9.01
C PHE A 94 -0.95 -16.51 -9.84
N THR A 95 -0.75 -17.76 -9.42
CA THR A 95 0.09 -18.71 -10.14
C THR A 95 -0.51 -19.07 -11.51
N VAL A 96 -1.83 -19.29 -11.59
CA VAL A 96 -2.51 -19.63 -12.84
C VAL A 96 -2.47 -18.47 -13.84
N ASN A 97 -2.54 -17.21 -13.38
CA ASN A 97 -2.34 -16.05 -14.24
C ASN A 97 -0.97 -16.10 -14.93
N ASP A 98 0.10 -16.34 -14.17
CA ASP A 98 1.46 -16.44 -14.72
C ASP A 98 1.65 -17.68 -15.62
N VAL A 99 0.97 -18.78 -15.30
CA VAL A 99 0.95 -20.00 -16.16
C VAL A 99 0.32 -19.68 -17.52
N CYS A 100 -0.80 -18.95 -17.52
CA CYS A 100 -1.46 -18.58 -18.77
C CYS A 100 -0.61 -17.61 -19.62
N ASP A 101 0.07 -16.65 -18.98
CA ASP A 101 1.00 -15.74 -19.68
C ASP A 101 2.17 -16.53 -20.32
N ALA A 102 2.72 -17.52 -19.60
CA ALA A 102 3.77 -18.38 -20.14
C ALA A 102 3.26 -19.23 -21.32
N LEU A 103 2.04 -19.77 -21.25
CA LEU A 103 1.41 -20.53 -22.33
C LEU A 103 1.22 -19.67 -23.58
N GLU A 104 0.79 -18.42 -23.42
CA GLU A 104 0.63 -17.47 -24.52
C GLU A 104 1.97 -17.19 -25.20
N LEU A 105 3.04 -16.96 -24.43
CA LEU A 105 4.39 -16.75 -24.96
C LEU A 105 4.94 -17.98 -25.68
N LEU A 106 4.64 -19.19 -25.22
CA LEU A 106 5.10 -20.44 -25.81
C LEU A 106 4.28 -20.88 -27.03
N ALA A 107 3.04 -20.40 -27.18
CA ALA A 107 2.12 -20.84 -28.23
C ALA A 107 2.71 -20.82 -29.66
N PRO A 108 3.42 -19.77 -30.11
CA PRO A 108 4.04 -19.74 -31.45
C PRO A 108 5.16 -20.76 -31.62
N HIS A 109 5.72 -21.28 -30.54
CA HIS A 109 6.90 -22.16 -30.56
C HIS A 109 6.57 -23.62 -30.24
N ARG A 110 5.37 -23.90 -29.73
CA ARG A 110 4.94 -25.21 -29.21
C ARG A 110 5.11 -26.36 -30.21
N ALA A 111 4.80 -26.10 -31.47
CA ALA A 111 4.87 -27.14 -32.53
C ALA A 111 6.28 -27.32 -33.13
N THR A 112 7.16 -26.32 -33.01
CA THR A 112 8.45 -26.30 -33.68
C THR A 112 9.65 -26.55 -32.77
N VAL A 113 9.49 -26.31 -31.46
CA VAL A 113 10.54 -26.47 -30.44
C VAL A 113 10.10 -27.50 -29.43
N PRO A 114 10.71 -28.71 -29.41
CA PRO A 114 10.30 -29.79 -28.51
C PRO A 114 10.31 -29.40 -27.02
N ALA A 115 11.29 -28.59 -26.56
CA ALA A 115 11.37 -28.13 -25.17
C ALA A 115 10.20 -27.18 -24.85
N ALA A 116 9.80 -26.28 -25.75
CA ALA A 116 8.65 -25.42 -25.58
C ALA A 116 7.33 -26.21 -25.55
N GLY A 117 7.21 -27.23 -26.42
CA GLY A 117 6.06 -28.13 -26.44
C GLY A 117 5.89 -28.89 -25.11
N ALA A 118 6.95 -29.52 -24.63
CA ALA A 118 6.92 -30.28 -23.37
C ALA A 118 6.60 -29.39 -22.15
N LEU A 119 7.17 -28.18 -22.10
CA LEU A 119 6.87 -27.22 -21.03
C LEU A 119 5.39 -26.76 -21.10
N ALA A 120 4.89 -26.44 -22.29
CA ALA A 120 3.51 -26.02 -22.49
C ALA A 120 2.51 -27.14 -22.10
N ASP A 121 2.82 -28.41 -22.37
CA ASP A 121 1.96 -29.54 -21.99
C ASP A 121 1.83 -29.69 -20.46
N ASP A 122 2.94 -29.50 -19.71
CA ASP A 122 2.91 -29.54 -18.25
C ASP A 122 2.14 -28.33 -17.67
N LEU A 123 2.30 -27.12 -18.25
CA LEU A 123 1.56 -25.92 -17.87
C LEU A 123 0.07 -26.06 -18.16
N ASP A 124 -0.34 -26.61 -19.31
CA ASP A 124 -1.74 -26.93 -19.62
C ASP A 124 -2.33 -27.90 -18.60
N GLY A 125 -1.55 -28.89 -18.19
CA GLY A 125 -1.94 -29.84 -17.15
C GLY A 125 -2.21 -29.16 -15.80
N ILE A 126 -1.40 -28.14 -15.44
CA ILE A 126 -1.61 -27.34 -14.21
C ILE A 126 -2.90 -26.55 -14.32
N VAL A 127 -3.14 -25.84 -15.41
CA VAL A 127 -4.37 -25.06 -15.65
C VAL A 127 -5.60 -25.94 -15.56
N HIS A 128 -5.59 -27.08 -16.24
CA HIS A 128 -6.73 -27.99 -16.25
C HIS A 128 -7.11 -28.48 -14.83
N ARG A 129 -6.10 -28.83 -14.02
CA ARG A 129 -6.35 -29.25 -12.63
C ARG A 129 -6.79 -28.10 -11.71
N ALA A 130 -6.32 -26.85 -11.94
CA ALA A 130 -6.67 -25.71 -11.09
C ALA A 130 -8.08 -25.15 -11.38
N THR A 131 -8.53 -25.22 -12.63
CA THR A 131 -9.78 -24.60 -13.10
C THR A 131 -11.01 -24.93 -12.24
N PRO A 132 -11.29 -26.20 -11.83
CA PRO A 132 -12.44 -26.50 -10.95
C PRO A 132 -12.38 -25.78 -9.60
N ALA A 133 -11.19 -25.64 -9.01
CA ALA A 133 -11.02 -24.93 -7.75
C ALA A 133 -11.27 -23.41 -7.89
N LEU A 134 -10.90 -22.80 -9.02
CA LEU A 134 -11.17 -21.40 -9.31
C LEU A 134 -12.65 -21.15 -9.60
N LEU A 135 -13.32 -22.08 -10.30
CA LEU A 135 -14.75 -22.00 -10.59
C LEU A 135 -15.63 -22.03 -9.35
N THR A 136 -15.26 -22.82 -8.34
CA THR A 136 -16.09 -23.06 -7.17
C THR A 136 -15.56 -22.43 -5.88
N GLY A 137 -14.32 -22.00 -5.89
CA GLY A 137 -13.63 -21.46 -4.73
C GLY A 137 -14.12 -20.07 -4.32
N GLY A 138 -13.98 -19.78 -3.02
CA GLY A 138 -14.32 -18.50 -2.43
C GLY A 138 -13.10 -17.61 -2.21
N VAL A 139 -13.35 -16.43 -1.66
CA VAL A 139 -12.36 -15.37 -1.37
C VAL A 139 -12.49 -14.91 0.08
N HIS A 140 -11.47 -14.22 0.60
CA HIS A 140 -11.50 -13.61 1.94
C HIS A 140 -11.05 -12.15 1.95
N THR A 141 -10.64 -11.60 0.80
CA THR A 141 -10.35 -10.17 0.60
C THR A 141 -10.99 -9.67 -0.70
N PRO A 142 -11.30 -8.38 -0.82
CA PRO A 142 -12.00 -7.84 -1.99
C PRO A 142 -11.26 -8.07 -3.31
N ASN A 143 -9.94 -7.83 -3.34
CA ASN A 143 -9.11 -7.96 -4.53
C ASN A 143 -9.05 -9.40 -5.09
N HIS A 144 -9.25 -10.41 -4.25
CA HIS A 144 -9.22 -11.82 -4.66
C HIS A 144 -10.32 -12.18 -5.66
N ARG A 145 -11.47 -11.46 -5.65
CA ARG A 145 -12.51 -11.62 -6.68
C ARG A 145 -11.95 -11.34 -8.07
N TRP A 146 -11.15 -10.29 -8.16
CA TRP A 146 -10.56 -9.84 -9.43
C TRP A 146 -9.43 -10.75 -9.88
N GLU A 147 -8.60 -11.22 -8.95
CA GLU A 147 -7.52 -12.14 -9.25
C GLU A 147 -8.03 -13.48 -9.80
N ILE A 148 -9.05 -14.07 -9.16
CA ILE A 148 -9.70 -15.29 -9.66
C ILE A 148 -10.37 -15.01 -11.01
N SER A 149 -11.07 -13.90 -11.16
CA SER A 149 -11.75 -13.54 -12.41
C SER A 149 -10.78 -13.37 -13.58
N ALA A 150 -9.62 -12.75 -13.34
CA ALA A 150 -8.57 -12.61 -14.35
C ALA A 150 -7.99 -13.97 -14.75
N ALA A 151 -7.73 -14.87 -13.78
CA ALA A 151 -7.27 -16.22 -14.06
C ALA A 151 -8.30 -17.01 -14.90
N LEU A 152 -9.59 -16.95 -14.53
CA LEU A 152 -10.66 -17.58 -15.29
C LEU A 152 -10.79 -17.00 -16.72
N ALA A 153 -10.62 -15.69 -16.88
CA ALA A 153 -10.62 -15.04 -18.20
C ALA A 153 -9.46 -15.51 -19.07
N ARG A 154 -8.24 -15.57 -18.54
CA ARG A 154 -7.08 -16.10 -19.26
C ARG A 154 -7.26 -17.57 -19.63
N VAL A 155 -7.79 -18.39 -18.70
CA VAL A 155 -8.14 -19.78 -19.00
C VAL A 155 -9.18 -19.85 -20.12
N HIS A 156 -10.22 -19.00 -20.09
CA HIS A 156 -11.24 -18.93 -21.14
C HIS A 156 -10.64 -18.56 -22.51
N ARG A 157 -9.66 -17.68 -22.56
CA ARG A 157 -8.94 -17.33 -23.80
C ARG A 157 -8.20 -18.53 -24.40
N LEU A 158 -7.59 -19.37 -23.55
CA LEU A 158 -6.87 -20.57 -23.98
C LEU A 158 -7.81 -21.74 -24.30
N HIS A 159 -8.81 -21.96 -23.45
CA HIS A 159 -9.76 -23.06 -23.48
C HIS A 159 -11.17 -22.51 -23.27
N PRO A 160 -11.86 -22.07 -24.35
CA PRO A 160 -13.16 -21.44 -24.25
C PRO A 160 -14.20 -22.33 -23.55
N ASP A 161 -14.74 -21.84 -22.42
CA ASP A 161 -15.79 -22.49 -21.65
C ASP A 161 -16.74 -21.41 -21.08
N PRO A 162 -18.05 -21.45 -21.43
CA PRO A 162 -19.04 -20.48 -20.93
C PRO A 162 -19.15 -20.45 -19.39
N ALA A 163 -18.92 -21.56 -18.69
CA ALA A 163 -19.00 -21.61 -17.23
C ALA A 163 -17.97 -20.69 -16.55
N LEU A 164 -16.82 -20.47 -17.19
CA LEU A 164 -15.80 -19.53 -16.70
C LEU A 164 -16.34 -18.09 -16.75
N VAL A 165 -16.98 -17.71 -17.82
CA VAL A 165 -17.59 -16.38 -17.99
C VAL A 165 -18.75 -16.18 -17.03
N GLU A 166 -19.60 -17.18 -16.84
CA GLU A 166 -20.69 -17.13 -15.85
C GLU A 166 -20.16 -16.90 -14.43
N ARG A 167 -19.05 -17.54 -14.05
CA ARG A 167 -18.41 -17.32 -12.75
C ARG A 167 -17.82 -15.92 -12.62
N ILE A 168 -17.16 -15.41 -13.65
CA ILE A 168 -16.66 -14.04 -13.71
C ILE A 168 -17.83 -13.05 -13.55
N ASP A 169 -18.91 -13.26 -14.27
CA ASP A 169 -20.10 -12.40 -14.22
C ASP A 169 -20.74 -12.40 -12.82
N ALA A 170 -20.70 -13.53 -12.10
CA ALA A 170 -21.15 -13.60 -10.72
C ALA A 170 -20.31 -12.70 -9.78
N TRP A 171 -18.99 -12.65 -9.96
CA TRP A 171 -18.13 -11.73 -9.21
C TRP A 171 -18.33 -10.27 -9.64
N LEU A 172 -18.42 -9.99 -10.94
CA LEU A 172 -18.65 -8.64 -11.46
C LEU A 172 -20.00 -8.06 -11.03
N ALA A 173 -21.01 -8.90 -10.80
CA ALA A 173 -22.33 -8.48 -10.32
C ALA A 173 -22.31 -7.88 -8.90
N GLU A 174 -21.25 -8.16 -8.10
CA GLU A 174 -21.04 -7.50 -6.81
C GLU A 174 -20.56 -6.04 -6.94
N GLY A 175 -20.15 -5.64 -8.14
CA GLY A 175 -19.59 -4.33 -8.45
C GLY A 175 -18.10 -4.21 -8.12
N PRO A 176 -17.36 -3.35 -8.87
CA PRO A 176 -15.99 -3.01 -8.52
C PRO A 176 -15.97 -2.23 -7.21
N ASP A 177 -15.10 -2.66 -6.30
CA ASP A 177 -14.94 -2.05 -4.97
C ASP A 177 -14.01 -0.83 -5.00
N ILE A 178 -14.32 0.14 -5.83
CA ILE A 178 -13.60 1.40 -5.99
C ILE A 178 -14.50 2.59 -5.62
N ASP A 179 -14.01 3.49 -4.77
CA ASP A 179 -14.76 4.67 -4.32
C ASP A 179 -14.75 5.81 -5.36
N ASP A 180 -15.44 6.91 -5.05
CA ASP A 180 -15.54 8.05 -5.96
C ASP A 180 -14.20 8.79 -6.14
N ASP A 181 -13.29 8.68 -5.19
CA ASP A 181 -11.92 9.22 -5.26
C ASP A 181 -10.98 8.35 -6.13
N GLY A 182 -11.43 7.17 -6.60
CA GLY A 182 -10.64 6.24 -7.41
C GLY A 182 -9.75 5.30 -6.60
N LEU A 183 -9.99 5.18 -5.30
CA LEU A 183 -9.29 4.23 -4.44
C LEU A 183 -10.07 2.93 -4.32
N TRP A 184 -9.40 1.80 -4.54
CA TRP A 184 -9.95 0.49 -4.23
C TRP A 184 -10.23 0.36 -2.72
N SER A 185 -11.17 -0.47 -2.31
CA SER A 185 -11.61 -0.59 -0.92
C SER A 185 -10.49 -0.85 0.09
N GLU A 186 -9.40 -1.49 -0.34
CA GLU A 186 -8.21 -1.71 0.47
C GLU A 186 -7.27 -0.49 0.54
N ARG A 187 -7.50 0.55 -0.25
CA ARG A 187 -6.72 1.79 -0.32
C ARG A 187 -5.21 1.58 -0.50
N SER A 188 -4.84 0.42 -1.02
CA SER A 188 -3.46 -0.05 -1.13
C SER A 188 -2.92 0.16 -2.54
N PRO A 189 -1.87 0.98 -2.72
CA PRO A 189 -1.18 1.10 -4.00
C PRO A 189 -0.64 -0.23 -4.52
N ASN A 190 -0.12 -1.08 -3.60
CA ASN A 190 0.41 -2.39 -3.97
C ASN A 190 -0.68 -3.29 -4.59
N TYR A 191 -1.86 -3.39 -3.96
CA TYR A 191 -2.92 -4.24 -4.49
C TYR A 191 -3.62 -3.62 -5.71
N ALA A 192 -3.64 -2.30 -5.84
CA ALA A 192 -4.07 -1.62 -7.06
C ALA A 192 -3.15 -1.96 -8.24
N ALA A 193 -1.83 -1.85 -8.06
CA ALA A 193 -0.83 -2.09 -9.10
C ALA A 193 -0.68 -3.57 -9.47
N ALA A 194 -0.69 -4.47 -8.46
CA ALA A 194 -0.37 -5.88 -8.67
C ALA A 194 -1.59 -6.77 -8.94
N VAL A 195 -2.80 -6.34 -8.54
CA VAL A 195 -4.00 -7.20 -8.57
C VAL A 195 -5.17 -6.54 -9.30
N SER A 196 -5.76 -5.48 -8.70
CA SER A 196 -7.06 -4.98 -9.17
C SER A 196 -6.97 -4.40 -10.59
N CYS A 197 -6.05 -3.47 -10.85
CA CYS A 197 -5.95 -2.86 -12.18
C CYS A 197 -5.52 -3.86 -13.27
N PRO A 198 -4.49 -4.72 -13.08
CA PRO A 198 -4.15 -5.73 -14.09
C PRO A 198 -5.29 -6.70 -14.39
N SER A 199 -6.04 -7.10 -13.34
CA SER A 199 -7.20 -7.99 -13.50
C SER A 199 -8.28 -7.35 -14.37
N PHE A 200 -8.62 -6.09 -14.12
CA PHE A 200 -9.62 -5.38 -14.92
C PHE A 200 -9.18 -5.12 -16.36
N LEU A 201 -7.88 -4.90 -16.62
CA LEU A 201 -7.36 -4.85 -17.99
C LEU A 201 -7.62 -6.17 -18.74
N VAL A 202 -7.28 -7.29 -18.12
CA VAL A 202 -7.50 -8.63 -18.70
C VAL A 202 -8.97 -8.90 -18.94
N LEU A 203 -9.83 -8.59 -17.96
CA LEU A 203 -11.27 -8.77 -18.07
C LEU A 203 -11.85 -7.94 -19.23
N ALA A 204 -11.43 -6.66 -19.35
CA ALA A 204 -11.88 -5.79 -20.43
C ALA A 204 -11.51 -6.35 -21.82
N GLU A 205 -10.27 -6.81 -21.96
CA GLU A 205 -9.75 -7.37 -23.19
C GLU A 205 -10.44 -8.70 -23.56
N VAL A 206 -10.37 -9.68 -22.68
CA VAL A 206 -10.82 -11.05 -22.97
C VAL A 206 -12.32 -11.13 -23.16
N LEU A 207 -13.11 -10.39 -22.37
CA LEU A 207 -14.56 -10.38 -22.48
C LEU A 207 -15.08 -9.38 -23.53
N GLY A 208 -14.22 -8.57 -24.13
CA GLY A 208 -14.61 -7.51 -25.06
C GLY A 208 -15.51 -6.44 -24.41
N ARG A 209 -15.27 -6.12 -23.15
CA ARG A 209 -16.08 -5.19 -22.33
C ARG A 209 -15.29 -3.93 -21.94
N PRO A 210 -15.16 -2.93 -22.82
CA PRO A 210 -14.29 -1.75 -22.58
C PRO A 210 -14.70 -0.92 -21.35
N ALA A 211 -15.94 -0.98 -20.89
CA ALA A 211 -16.39 -0.30 -19.66
C ALA A 211 -15.65 -0.79 -18.41
N LEU A 212 -15.07 -1.99 -18.41
CA LEU A 212 -14.25 -2.50 -17.32
C LEU A 212 -12.90 -1.77 -17.19
N LEU A 213 -12.53 -0.91 -18.14
CA LEU A 213 -11.35 -0.04 -18.04
C LEU A 213 -11.61 1.21 -17.17
N ASP A 214 -12.86 1.58 -16.92
CA ASP A 214 -13.18 2.81 -16.17
C ASP A 214 -12.66 2.77 -14.71
N PRO A 215 -12.78 1.66 -13.95
CA PRO A 215 -12.11 1.53 -12.65
C PRO A 215 -10.59 1.68 -12.72
N VAL A 216 -9.95 1.18 -13.78
CA VAL A 216 -8.49 1.30 -13.96
C VAL A 216 -8.11 2.76 -14.18
N ARG A 217 -8.82 3.49 -15.06
CA ARG A 217 -8.59 4.91 -15.32
C ARG A 217 -8.70 5.74 -14.05
N ARG A 218 -9.79 5.54 -13.27
CA ARG A 218 -10.00 6.23 -12.00
C ARG A 218 -8.88 5.92 -10.99
N SER A 219 -8.48 4.66 -10.89
CA SER A 219 -7.39 4.26 -10.00
C SER A 219 -6.04 4.87 -10.40
N LEU A 220 -5.75 5.00 -11.69
CA LEU A 220 -4.54 5.66 -12.15
C LEU A 220 -4.59 7.19 -11.94
N ASP A 221 -5.75 7.82 -12.09
CA ASP A 221 -5.94 9.23 -11.74
C ASP A 221 -5.69 9.47 -10.24
N ALA A 222 -6.22 8.60 -9.37
CA ALA A 222 -5.93 8.62 -7.95
C ALA A 222 -4.43 8.41 -7.65
N THR A 223 -3.79 7.48 -8.37
CA THR A 223 -2.35 7.22 -8.23
C THR A 223 -1.51 8.47 -8.58
N LEU A 224 -1.88 9.22 -9.63
CA LEU A 224 -1.23 10.50 -9.94
C LEU A 224 -1.42 11.53 -8.83
N GLY A 225 -2.61 11.55 -8.21
CA GLY A 225 -2.90 12.39 -7.04
C GLY A 225 -2.10 12.03 -5.80
N LEU A 226 -1.73 10.75 -5.63
CA LEU A 226 -0.95 10.21 -4.52
C LEU A 226 0.56 10.14 -4.79
N LEU A 227 1.02 10.50 -5.99
CA LEU A 227 2.44 10.41 -6.35
C LEU A 227 3.25 11.48 -5.64
N LEU A 228 4.30 11.05 -4.93
CA LEU A 228 5.21 11.86 -4.15
C LEU A 228 6.48 12.23 -4.94
N PRO A 229 7.25 13.26 -4.52
CA PRO A 229 8.42 13.74 -5.26
C PRO A 229 9.55 12.73 -5.42
N ASP A 230 9.63 11.73 -4.53
CA ASP A 230 10.66 10.68 -4.51
C ASP A 230 10.28 9.44 -5.34
N ASP A 231 9.32 9.57 -6.25
CA ASP A 231 8.80 8.47 -7.07
C ASP A 231 8.14 7.33 -6.27
N THR A 232 7.65 7.64 -5.09
CA THR A 232 6.77 6.75 -4.32
C THR A 232 5.32 7.21 -4.40
N VAL A 233 4.40 6.28 -4.16
CA VAL A 233 2.97 6.55 -4.02
C VAL A 233 2.62 6.55 -2.53
N GLU A 234 1.85 7.53 -2.07
CA GLU A 234 1.44 7.62 -0.66
C GLU A 234 0.71 6.36 -0.20
N THR A 235 1.06 5.89 1.01
CA THR A 235 0.54 4.65 1.60
C THR A 235 -0.13 4.84 2.95
N VAL A 236 -0.13 6.04 3.52
CA VAL A 236 -0.66 6.30 4.87
C VAL A 236 -2.12 5.89 5.04
N GLN A 237 -2.91 5.93 3.95
CA GLN A 237 -4.31 5.55 3.88
C GLN A 237 -4.54 4.05 3.69
N SER A 238 -3.48 3.28 3.40
CA SER A 238 -3.61 1.88 3.05
C SER A 238 -4.17 1.03 4.20
N ARG A 239 -4.99 0.06 3.87
CA ARG A 239 -5.54 -0.97 4.76
C ARG A 239 -4.74 -2.27 4.72
N ARG A 240 -3.57 -2.26 4.07
CA ARG A 240 -2.74 -3.44 3.84
C ARG A 240 -1.31 -3.24 4.35
N GLN A 241 -0.45 -4.20 4.09
CA GLN A 241 0.92 -4.27 4.59
C GLN A 241 1.83 -3.13 4.10
N ASP A 242 1.46 -2.49 3.01
CA ASP A 242 2.19 -1.36 2.43
C ASP A 242 1.98 -0.04 3.20
N GLN A 243 1.03 0.05 4.14
CA GLN A 243 0.78 1.26 4.93
C GLN A 243 2.01 1.77 5.71
N SER A 244 2.99 0.92 5.98
CA SER A 244 4.17 1.23 6.77
C SER A 244 5.45 1.40 5.95
N LYS A 245 5.38 1.31 4.62
CA LYS A 245 6.57 1.31 3.76
C LYS A 245 6.37 2.20 2.53
N PRO A 246 7.44 2.86 2.05
CA PRO A 246 7.40 3.52 0.75
C PRO A 246 7.05 2.50 -0.34
N PHE A 247 6.18 2.90 -1.27
CA PHE A 247 5.76 2.07 -2.41
C PHE A 247 6.15 2.76 -3.72
N GLY A 248 7.11 2.18 -4.44
CA GLY A 248 7.66 2.77 -5.67
C GLY A 248 6.68 2.76 -6.84
N ILE A 249 6.65 3.85 -7.60
CA ILE A 249 5.80 4.01 -8.79
C ILE A 249 6.11 3.00 -9.90
N GLY A 250 7.29 2.37 -9.89
CA GLY A 250 7.68 1.36 -10.86
C GLY A 250 6.71 0.20 -11.00
N ALA A 251 5.99 -0.15 -9.93
CA ALA A 251 4.95 -1.17 -9.96
C ALA A 251 3.77 -0.83 -10.88
N PHE A 252 3.49 0.46 -11.07
CA PHE A 252 2.43 0.95 -11.97
C PHE A 252 2.90 1.15 -13.42
N ALA A 253 4.19 1.01 -13.71
CA ALA A 253 4.75 1.38 -15.01
C ALA A 253 4.01 0.74 -16.22
N PRO A 254 3.72 -0.57 -16.26
CA PRO A 254 3.00 -1.16 -17.39
C PRO A 254 1.56 -0.64 -17.50
N LEU A 255 0.87 -0.41 -16.39
CA LEU A 255 -0.51 0.11 -16.36
C LEU A 255 -0.58 1.55 -16.87
N LEU A 256 0.31 2.40 -16.36
CA LEU A 256 0.44 3.80 -16.80
C LEU A 256 0.76 3.88 -18.30
N TRP A 257 1.68 3.02 -18.77
CA TRP A 257 2.03 2.96 -20.19
C TRP A 257 0.85 2.54 -21.06
N HIS A 258 0.19 1.43 -20.68
CA HIS A 258 -0.97 0.91 -21.39
C HIS A 258 -2.06 1.98 -21.56
N VAL A 259 -2.49 2.62 -20.47
CA VAL A 259 -3.58 3.61 -20.51
C VAL A 259 -3.12 4.92 -21.17
N ALA A 260 -1.86 5.33 -20.99
CA ALA A 260 -1.32 6.51 -21.69
C ALA A 260 -1.37 6.34 -23.20
N VAL A 261 -1.02 5.15 -23.71
CA VAL A 261 -1.06 4.85 -25.17
C VAL A 261 -2.50 4.67 -25.64
N LEU A 262 -3.33 3.98 -24.86
CA LEU A 262 -4.73 3.71 -25.23
C LEU A 262 -5.55 4.98 -25.38
N ASP A 263 -5.45 5.87 -24.39
CA ASP A 263 -6.27 7.07 -24.25
C ASP A 263 -5.58 8.37 -24.72
N GLY A 264 -4.30 8.30 -25.13
CA GLY A 264 -3.51 9.47 -25.52
C GLY A 264 -3.20 10.43 -24.36
N ARG A 265 -3.09 9.94 -23.13
CA ARG A 265 -2.91 10.71 -21.90
C ARG A 265 -1.46 11.15 -21.71
N HIS A 266 -1.22 12.47 -21.78
CA HIS A 266 0.12 13.06 -21.66
C HIS A 266 0.67 13.08 -20.23
N ASP A 267 -0.17 13.25 -19.24
CA ASP A 267 0.17 13.21 -17.81
C ASP A 267 0.59 11.79 -17.37
N LEU A 268 -0.21 10.78 -17.74
CA LEU A 268 0.15 9.38 -17.52
C LEU A 268 1.46 9.01 -18.25
N ALA A 269 1.67 9.53 -19.47
CA ALA A 269 2.88 9.26 -20.25
C ALA A 269 4.15 9.78 -19.57
N ALA A 270 4.11 10.98 -18.99
CA ALA A 270 5.24 11.55 -18.25
C ALA A 270 5.63 10.66 -17.05
N VAL A 271 4.64 10.20 -16.30
CA VAL A 271 4.87 9.33 -15.13
C VAL A 271 5.26 7.91 -15.56
N ALA A 272 4.65 7.35 -16.62
CA ALA A 272 4.99 6.03 -17.16
C ALA A 272 6.46 5.95 -17.60
N ALA A 273 6.95 6.97 -18.30
CA ALA A 273 8.34 7.04 -18.75
C ALA A 273 9.32 7.03 -17.57
N ARG A 274 9.01 7.77 -16.50
CA ARG A 274 9.79 7.80 -15.26
C ARG A 274 9.70 6.48 -14.51
N ALA A 275 8.48 5.96 -14.29
CA ALA A 275 8.23 4.70 -13.60
C ALA A 275 8.94 3.50 -14.25
N ALA A 276 9.02 3.47 -15.59
CA ALA A 276 9.71 2.41 -16.32
C ALA A 276 11.24 2.39 -16.09
N THR A 277 11.81 3.45 -15.50
CA THR A 277 13.25 3.54 -15.17
C THR A 277 13.52 3.43 -13.66
N THR A 278 12.49 3.32 -12.83
CA THR A 278 12.64 3.08 -11.38
C THR A 278 12.75 1.59 -11.08
N GLU A 279 13.10 1.26 -9.84
CA GLU A 279 13.17 -0.12 -9.37
C GLU A 279 11.80 -0.82 -9.52
N MET A 280 11.84 -2.03 -10.05
CA MET A 280 10.67 -2.91 -10.19
C MET A 280 10.91 -4.23 -9.48
N TRP A 281 9.88 -4.73 -8.84
CA TRP A 281 9.90 -6.09 -8.34
C TRP A 281 9.72 -7.10 -9.47
N GLN A 282 10.59 -8.12 -9.55
CA GLN A 282 10.59 -9.17 -10.59
C GLN A 282 10.55 -8.62 -12.03
N PRO A 283 11.52 -7.79 -12.43
CA PRO A 283 11.49 -7.13 -13.74
C PRO A 283 11.45 -8.10 -14.91
N GLY A 284 11.98 -9.31 -14.75
CA GLY A 284 11.91 -10.36 -15.77
C GLY A 284 10.49 -10.86 -16.02
N ALA A 285 9.70 -11.09 -14.98
CA ALA A 285 8.29 -11.46 -15.10
C ALA A 285 7.44 -10.30 -15.65
N VAL A 286 7.72 -9.06 -15.23
CA VAL A 286 7.09 -7.85 -15.79
C VAL A 286 7.33 -7.74 -17.29
N ALA A 287 8.57 -7.93 -17.73
CA ALA A 287 8.91 -7.89 -19.15
C ALA A 287 8.24 -9.04 -19.94
N ALA A 288 8.13 -10.23 -19.35
CA ALA A 288 7.44 -11.37 -19.96
C ALA A 288 5.95 -11.05 -20.20
N ARG A 289 5.24 -10.56 -19.18
CA ARG A 289 3.83 -10.13 -19.33
C ARG A 289 3.68 -8.97 -20.32
N ALA A 290 4.62 -8.04 -20.35
CA ALA A 290 4.60 -6.92 -21.29
C ALA A 290 4.68 -7.35 -22.76
N MET A 291 5.20 -8.52 -23.07
CA MET A 291 5.27 -9.05 -24.44
C MET A 291 3.92 -9.53 -24.98
N THR A 292 2.95 -9.81 -24.11
CA THR A 292 1.59 -10.19 -24.49
C THR A 292 0.67 -8.99 -24.70
N ASP A 293 1.11 -7.76 -24.32
CA ASP A 293 0.35 -6.53 -24.48
C ASP A 293 0.90 -5.68 -25.66
N PRO A 294 0.20 -5.59 -26.79
CA PRO A 294 0.67 -4.86 -27.96
C PRO A 294 0.76 -3.34 -27.74
N LEU A 295 0.07 -2.77 -26.74
CA LEU A 295 0.15 -1.33 -26.43
C LEU A 295 1.50 -0.99 -25.79
N LEU A 296 2.10 -1.91 -25.06
CA LEU A 296 3.41 -1.71 -24.44
C LEU A 296 4.57 -1.69 -25.47
N ALA A 297 4.34 -2.23 -26.66
CA ALA A 297 5.30 -2.11 -27.78
C ALA A 297 5.24 -0.73 -28.48
N ARG A 298 4.16 0.03 -28.28
CA ARG A 298 3.97 1.34 -28.90
C ARG A 298 4.68 2.43 -28.09
N PRO A 299 5.19 3.50 -28.75
CA PRO A 299 5.76 4.64 -28.05
C PRO A 299 4.70 5.41 -27.25
N LEU A 300 5.10 5.97 -26.13
CA LEU A 300 4.27 6.90 -25.36
C LEU A 300 3.93 8.15 -26.16
N PRO A 301 2.75 8.78 -25.94
CA PRO A 301 2.51 10.15 -26.35
C PRO A 301 3.48 11.12 -25.63
N GLY A 302 3.58 12.37 -26.10
CA GLY A 302 4.42 13.36 -25.44
C GLY A 302 4.00 13.56 -23.99
N GLY A 303 4.95 13.61 -23.06
CA GLY A 303 4.66 13.77 -21.63
C GLY A 303 4.32 15.21 -21.23
N ALA A 304 3.43 15.38 -20.26
CA ALA A 304 3.15 16.65 -19.58
C ALA A 304 3.41 16.52 -18.07
N PRO A 305 3.98 17.56 -17.41
CA PRO A 305 4.19 17.52 -15.97
C PRO A 305 2.86 17.48 -15.22
N LEU A 306 2.87 16.89 -14.02
CA LEU A 306 1.72 16.95 -13.13
C LEU A 306 1.51 18.40 -12.65
N PRO A 307 0.24 18.82 -12.51
CA PRO A 307 -0.05 20.17 -12.03
C PRO A 307 0.32 20.33 -10.55
N VAL A 308 0.74 21.53 -10.16
CA VAL A 308 0.75 21.95 -8.76
C VAL A 308 -0.68 22.23 -8.30
N GLY A 309 -0.96 22.03 -7.02
CA GLY A 309 -2.29 22.24 -6.45
C GLY A 309 -2.64 21.25 -5.36
N THR A 310 -3.88 21.30 -4.93
CA THR A 310 -4.41 20.44 -3.87
C THR A 310 -5.30 19.34 -4.46
N THR A 311 -5.00 18.09 -4.10
CA THR A 311 -5.85 16.95 -4.37
C THR A 311 -6.47 16.47 -3.06
N THR A 312 -7.78 16.28 -3.04
CA THR A 312 -8.52 15.81 -1.86
C THR A 312 -9.15 14.45 -2.17
N PHE A 313 -8.90 13.50 -1.29
CA PHE A 313 -9.52 12.17 -1.27
C PHE A 313 -10.51 12.15 -0.11
N THR A 314 -11.78 12.39 -0.42
CA THR A 314 -12.84 12.62 0.57
C THR A 314 -13.10 11.40 1.42
N ASP A 315 -13.25 10.23 0.78
CA ASP A 315 -13.54 8.97 1.47
C ASP A 315 -12.35 8.47 2.30
N ALA A 316 -11.13 8.73 1.81
CA ALA A 316 -9.91 8.40 2.55
C ALA A 316 -9.54 9.46 3.59
N ARG A 317 -10.19 10.61 3.62
CA ARG A 317 -9.84 11.78 4.44
C ARG A 317 -8.35 12.11 4.33
N LEU A 318 -7.88 12.23 3.10
CA LEU A 318 -6.50 12.56 2.79
C LEU A 318 -6.47 13.78 1.88
N VAL A 319 -5.54 14.67 2.15
CA VAL A 319 -5.24 15.82 1.28
C VAL A 319 -3.78 15.77 0.91
N HIS A 320 -3.49 15.94 -0.37
CA HIS A 320 -2.14 16.12 -0.89
C HIS A 320 -2.02 17.50 -1.52
N VAL A 321 -1.18 18.35 -0.97
CA VAL A 321 -0.82 19.65 -1.50
C VAL A 321 0.53 19.51 -2.21
N ARG A 322 0.51 19.63 -3.54
CA ARG A 322 1.71 19.59 -4.38
C ARG A 322 2.14 21.00 -4.72
N GLU A 323 3.34 21.36 -4.34
CA GLU A 323 3.97 22.62 -4.71
C GLU A 323 5.12 22.38 -5.71
N ALA A 324 5.76 23.43 -6.18
CA ALA A 324 6.85 23.29 -7.15
C ALA A 324 8.11 22.60 -6.57
N ASP A 325 8.32 22.70 -5.26
CA ASP A 325 9.52 22.28 -4.55
C ASP A 325 9.24 21.52 -3.25
N ARG A 326 7.96 21.32 -2.94
CA ARG A 326 7.55 20.66 -1.70
C ARG A 326 6.18 19.99 -1.88
N ASP A 327 6.00 18.84 -1.25
CA ASP A 327 4.69 18.22 -1.12
C ASP A 327 4.32 18.08 0.37
N VAL A 328 3.03 18.27 0.66
CA VAL A 328 2.47 18.13 2.01
C VAL A 328 1.29 17.17 1.96
N VAL A 329 1.29 16.16 2.82
CA VAL A 329 0.20 15.20 2.94
C VAL A 329 -0.44 15.31 4.30
N LEU A 330 -1.78 15.43 4.34
CA LEU A 330 -2.60 15.43 5.54
C LEU A 330 -3.49 14.20 5.55
N PHE A 331 -3.64 13.55 6.71
CA PHE A 331 -4.42 12.33 6.83
C PHE A 331 -5.23 12.27 8.11
N ALA A 332 -6.52 11.96 7.97
CA ALA A 332 -7.49 11.77 9.06
C ALA A 332 -8.32 10.49 8.87
N GLY A 333 -7.87 9.60 8.00
CA GLY A 333 -8.65 8.44 7.54
C GLY A 333 -8.33 7.13 8.27
N SER A 334 -7.71 7.17 9.47
CA SER A 334 -7.51 5.96 10.27
C SER A 334 -8.86 5.31 10.59
N ASP A 335 -8.94 3.98 10.40
CA ASP A 335 -10.14 3.20 10.72
C ASP A 335 -10.25 2.92 12.23
N VAL A 336 -9.15 3.08 13.01
CA VAL A 336 -9.07 2.75 14.43
C VAL A 336 -10.13 3.46 15.27
N PRO A 337 -10.39 4.78 15.12
CA PRO A 337 -11.42 5.44 15.92
C PRO A 337 -12.82 4.84 15.74
N ALA A 338 -13.14 4.38 14.53
CA ALA A 338 -14.45 3.77 14.24
C ALA A 338 -14.53 2.30 14.66
N GLN A 339 -13.39 1.58 14.64
CA GLN A 339 -13.33 0.14 14.93
C GLN A 339 -12.93 -0.17 16.39
N GLY A 340 -12.38 0.81 17.11
CA GLY A 340 -11.99 0.70 18.51
C GLY A 340 -10.68 -0.07 18.75
N HIS A 341 -10.00 -0.55 17.71
CA HIS A 341 -8.78 -1.34 17.84
C HIS A 341 -7.91 -1.28 16.58
N VAL A 342 -6.62 -1.59 16.75
CA VAL A 342 -5.66 -1.81 15.67
C VAL A 342 -5.81 -3.24 15.16
N ARG A 343 -5.97 -3.43 13.84
CA ARG A 343 -6.17 -4.76 13.25
C ARG A 343 -5.68 -4.82 11.81
N SER A 344 -5.37 -6.05 11.34
CA SER A 344 -5.15 -6.33 9.92
C SER A 344 -6.40 -5.99 9.10
N GLY A 345 -6.21 -5.37 7.94
CA GLY A 345 -7.30 -4.95 7.06
C GLY A 345 -7.87 -3.57 7.40
N LEU A 346 -7.27 -2.85 8.35
CA LEU A 346 -7.60 -1.46 8.70
C LEU A 346 -6.46 -0.52 8.34
N ALA A 347 -6.79 0.74 8.04
CA ALA A 347 -5.83 1.83 8.04
C ALA A 347 -5.55 2.20 9.51
N ASN A 348 -4.37 1.86 10.00
CA ASN A 348 -4.03 1.99 11.42
C ASN A 348 -3.18 3.22 11.73
N SER A 349 -2.63 3.90 10.72
CA SER A 349 -1.62 4.94 10.91
C SER A 349 -2.15 6.11 11.77
N PRO A 350 -1.39 6.52 12.79
CA PRO A 350 -1.63 7.75 13.55
C PRO A 350 -0.91 8.97 12.95
N THR A 351 -0.19 8.81 11.86
CA THR A 351 0.47 9.91 11.14
C THR A 351 -0.58 10.80 10.51
N PHE A 352 -0.60 12.08 10.87
CA PHE A 352 -1.58 13.04 10.36
C PHE A 352 -0.99 14.08 9.42
N LEU A 353 0.34 14.18 9.34
CA LEU A 353 1.06 15.08 8.44
C LEU A 353 2.36 14.46 7.97
N ARG A 354 2.71 14.69 6.70
CA ARG A 354 4.01 14.43 6.09
C ARG A 354 4.44 15.65 5.28
N VAL A 355 5.77 15.89 5.19
CA VAL A 355 6.33 16.98 4.37
C VAL A 355 7.55 16.44 3.61
N PHE A 356 7.54 16.65 2.31
CA PHE A 356 8.61 16.25 1.41
C PHE A 356 9.24 17.51 0.84
N ALA A 357 10.50 17.80 1.21
CA ALA A 357 11.23 19.00 0.78
C ALA A 357 12.61 18.61 0.25
N GLY A 358 12.68 18.24 -1.02
CA GLY A 358 13.89 17.68 -1.63
C GLY A 358 14.32 16.40 -0.93
N PRO A 359 15.59 16.24 -0.51
CA PRO A 359 16.09 15.07 0.19
C PRO A 359 15.64 15.01 1.66
N VAL A 360 15.15 16.11 2.23
CA VAL A 360 14.63 16.13 3.60
C VAL A 360 13.16 15.70 3.60
N VAL A 361 12.89 14.57 4.21
CA VAL A 361 11.53 14.05 4.35
C VAL A 361 11.16 13.97 5.82
N LEU A 362 10.17 14.76 6.23
CA LEU A 362 9.46 14.61 7.49
C LEU A 362 8.36 13.56 7.25
N SER A 363 8.73 12.29 7.50
CA SER A 363 7.91 11.13 7.13
C SER A 363 6.70 10.94 8.01
N ASP A 364 6.76 11.38 9.28
CA ASP A 364 5.64 11.20 10.19
C ASP A 364 5.58 12.34 11.22
N VAL A 365 4.41 12.94 11.33
CA VAL A 365 4.05 13.83 12.43
C VAL A 365 2.91 13.18 13.19
N ARG A 366 3.15 12.89 14.47
CA ARG A 366 2.24 12.17 15.34
C ARG A 366 2.15 12.84 16.71
N LEU A 367 0.99 12.76 17.35
CA LEU A 367 0.78 13.35 18.66
C LEU A 367 0.32 12.27 19.64
N SER A 368 1.13 12.02 20.67
CA SER A 368 0.78 11.14 21.81
C SER A 368 0.28 11.94 22.98
N ARG A 369 -0.58 11.31 23.79
CA ARG A 369 -1.16 11.90 25.01
C ARG A 369 -1.36 10.82 26.07
N GLU A 370 -1.15 11.17 27.33
CA GLU A 370 -1.41 10.29 28.46
C GLU A 370 -2.88 10.36 28.89
N PHE A 371 -3.78 9.80 28.08
CA PHE A 371 -5.21 9.81 28.33
C PHE A 371 -5.77 8.40 28.31
N PHE A 372 -5.89 7.78 29.50
CA PHE A 372 -6.47 6.45 29.72
C PHE A 372 -5.87 5.31 28.84
N GLY A 373 -4.68 5.49 28.30
CA GLY A 373 -4.07 4.50 27.39
C GLY A 373 -4.77 4.34 26.03
N LEU A 374 -5.60 5.31 25.62
CA LEU A 374 -6.36 5.26 24.36
C LEU A 374 -5.50 5.51 23.10
N GLY A 375 -4.19 5.62 23.28
CA GLY A 375 -3.25 5.77 22.17
C GLY A 375 -3.11 7.20 21.65
N PRO A 376 -2.44 7.37 20.49
CA PRO A 376 -2.15 8.67 19.92
C PRO A 376 -3.40 9.31 19.29
N PHE A 377 -3.26 10.59 19.00
CA PHE A 377 -4.22 11.35 18.19
C PHE A 377 -4.39 10.69 16.81
N ARG A 378 -5.62 10.33 16.51
CA ARG A 378 -6.07 9.88 15.20
C ARG A 378 -7.29 10.70 14.83
N PRO A 379 -7.12 11.77 14.04
CA PRO A 379 -8.24 12.67 13.74
C PRO A 379 -9.38 11.90 13.08
N THR A 380 -10.60 12.21 13.51
CA THR A 380 -11.83 11.65 12.95
C THR A 380 -12.45 12.53 11.87
N GLU A 381 -12.01 13.79 11.83
CA GLU A 381 -12.48 14.81 10.90
C GLU A 381 -11.30 15.53 10.26
N LEU A 382 -11.42 15.84 8.97
CA LEU A 382 -10.53 16.70 8.21
C LEU A 382 -11.39 17.67 7.41
N ASP A 383 -11.37 18.93 7.81
CA ASP A 383 -12.09 20.02 7.15
C ASP A 383 -11.12 20.83 6.29
N VAL A 384 -11.50 21.05 5.04
CA VAL A 384 -10.85 22.04 4.19
C VAL A 384 -11.52 23.40 4.46
N LEU A 385 -10.80 24.30 5.15
CA LEU A 385 -11.36 25.59 5.57
C LEU A 385 -11.33 26.63 4.45
N ASP A 386 -10.20 26.71 3.76
CA ASP A 386 -9.97 27.53 2.56
C ASP A 386 -8.71 27.01 1.83
N ASP A 387 -8.25 27.72 0.80
CA ASP A 387 -7.06 27.34 0.06
C ASP A 387 -5.82 27.31 0.96
N GLY A 388 -5.25 26.11 1.12
CA GLY A 388 -4.08 25.87 1.97
C GLY A 388 -4.35 25.82 3.48
N ARG A 389 -5.62 25.87 3.94
CA ARG A 389 -5.95 25.76 5.36
C ARG A 389 -6.86 24.59 5.67
N PHE A 390 -6.48 23.80 6.68
CA PHE A 390 -7.13 22.54 7.05
C PHE A 390 -7.29 22.45 8.55
N ARG A 391 -8.31 21.71 9.00
CA ARG A 391 -8.54 21.40 10.40
C ARG A 391 -8.69 19.90 10.60
N LEU A 392 -7.94 19.37 11.55
CA LEU A 392 -7.98 17.98 11.98
C LEU A 392 -8.51 17.95 13.42
N THR A 393 -9.55 17.16 13.67
CA THR A 393 -10.20 17.12 14.98
C THR A 393 -10.39 15.69 15.45
N GLU A 394 -10.17 15.47 16.75
CA GLU A 394 -10.55 14.25 17.45
C GLU A 394 -11.07 14.59 18.85
N ARG A 395 -12.15 13.93 19.25
CA ARG A 395 -12.66 13.93 20.62
C ARG A 395 -12.68 12.50 21.14
N VAL A 396 -11.93 12.23 22.20
CA VAL A 396 -11.95 10.97 22.92
C VAL A 396 -12.60 11.13 24.29
N THR A 397 -13.28 10.07 24.73
CA THR A 397 -13.95 10.02 26.03
C THR A 397 -13.65 8.68 26.69
N ALA A 398 -13.29 8.72 27.95
CA ALA A 398 -13.21 7.58 28.86
C ALA A 398 -13.76 7.98 30.22
N GLY A 399 -13.77 7.10 31.20
CA GLY A 399 -14.27 7.50 32.51
C GLY A 399 -14.31 6.35 33.49
N TYR A 400 -15.14 6.56 34.52
CA TYR A 400 -15.31 5.62 35.62
C TYR A 400 -16.75 5.18 35.70
N HIS A 401 -16.98 3.88 35.88
CA HIS A 401 -18.31 3.28 35.92
C HIS A 401 -18.90 3.40 37.33
N GLN A 402 -20.11 3.89 37.38
CA GLN A 402 -20.89 4.05 38.63
C GLN A 402 -21.47 2.69 39.08
N PRO A 403 -21.94 2.57 40.36
CA PRO A 403 -22.64 1.38 40.79
C PRO A 403 -23.86 1.05 39.93
N LEU A 404 -24.12 -0.25 39.78
CA LEU A 404 -25.35 -0.73 39.10
C LEU A 404 -26.60 -0.22 39.79
N ALA A 405 -27.63 0.06 39.03
CA ALA A 405 -28.97 0.25 39.54
C ALA A 405 -29.41 -0.96 40.39
N ALA A 406 -30.27 -0.75 41.39
CA ALA A 406 -30.57 -1.77 42.35
C ALA A 406 -31.13 -3.06 41.74
N GLU A 407 -31.94 -2.92 40.71
CA GLU A 407 -32.57 -4.01 39.96
C GLU A 407 -31.59 -4.82 39.09
N MET A 408 -30.43 -4.26 38.80
CA MET A 408 -29.38 -4.92 37.99
C MET A 408 -28.33 -5.63 38.87
N ARG A 409 -28.44 -5.52 40.20
CA ARG A 409 -27.48 -6.11 41.13
C ARG A 409 -27.70 -7.60 41.27
N ARG A 410 -26.64 -8.37 41.12
CA ARG A 410 -26.64 -9.82 41.31
C ARG A 410 -26.03 -10.20 42.65
N PRO A 411 -26.75 -10.98 43.54
CA PRO A 411 -26.29 -11.25 44.91
C PRO A 411 -24.95 -11.97 45.01
N LEU A 412 -24.59 -12.76 43.99
CA LEU A 412 -23.34 -13.53 43.91
C LEU A 412 -22.20 -12.76 43.23
N GLY A 413 -22.45 -11.56 42.71
CA GLY A 413 -21.44 -10.78 41.99
C GLY A 413 -21.01 -11.37 40.64
N ASP A 414 -21.81 -12.24 40.07
CA ASP A 414 -21.58 -12.95 38.82
C ASP A 414 -21.94 -12.12 37.57
N TYR A 415 -21.27 -10.99 37.38
CA TYR A 415 -21.49 -10.06 36.30
C TYR A 415 -20.86 -10.55 34.99
N ASP A 416 -21.46 -10.14 33.88
CA ASP A 416 -21.02 -10.55 32.55
C ASP A 416 -19.63 -9.96 32.24
N LEU A 417 -18.78 -10.80 31.60
CA LEU A 417 -17.51 -10.37 31.05
C LEU A 417 -17.79 -9.53 29.79
N THR A 418 -17.55 -8.26 29.87
CA THR A 418 -17.75 -7.32 28.77
C THR A 418 -16.51 -6.46 28.54
N ASP A 419 -16.34 -5.97 27.33
CA ASP A 419 -15.28 -5.03 26.95
C ASP A 419 -15.80 -3.59 27.09
N GLU A 420 -14.97 -2.69 27.63
CA GLU A 420 -15.32 -1.27 27.76
C GLU A 420 -14.51 -0.36 26.81
N GLY A 421 -13.76 -0.99 25.90
CA GLY A 421 -12.93 -0.33 24.90
C GLY A 421 -11.44 -0.23 25.26
N ARG A 422 -11.07 -0.36 26.55
CA ARG A 422 -9.68 -0.38 27.03
C ARG A 422 -9.26 -1.75 27.54
N PHE A 423 -10.19 -2.46 28.15
CA PHE A 423 -9.98 -3.80 28.72
C PHE A 423 -11.32 -4.49 28.94
N SER A 424 -11.26 -5.81 29.11
CA SER A 424 -12.41 -6.62 29.46
C SER A 424 -12.41 -6.98 30.95
N ALA A 425 -13.59 -6.91 31.58
CA ALA A 425 -13.78 -7.33 32.96
C ALA A 425 -15.21 -7.84 33.21
N SER A 426 -15.40 -8.65 34.27
CA SER A 426 -16.73 -9.10 34.72
C SER A 426 -17.44 -8.00 35.46
N MET A 427 -17.89 -6.98 34.74
CA MET A 427 -18.44 -5.75 35.31
C MET A 427 -19.79 -5.34 34.70
N SER A 428 -20.27 -6.03 33.63
CA SER A 428 -21.46 -5.61 32.89
C SER A 428 -21.43 -4.10 32.60
N PHE A 429 -20.37 -3.62 31.93
CA PHE A 429 -20.10 -2.19 31.75
C PHE A 429 -21.25 -1.43 31.10
N GLY A 430 -21.95 -2.03 30.14
CA GLY A 430 -23.07 -1.43 29.45
C GLY A 430 -24.28 -1.07 30.34
N ASP A 431 -24.38 -1.69 31.52
CA ASP A 431 -25.47 -1.50 32.46
C ASP A 431 -25.14 -0.42 33.52
N ARG A 432 -23.95 0.19 33.46
CA ARG A 432 -23.48 1.18 34.41
C ARG A 432 -23.48 2.58 33.81
N ALA A 433 -23.92 3.55 34.61
CA ALA A 433 -23.69 4.93 34.23
C ALA A 433 -22.18 5.22 34.22
N LEU A 434 -21.73 5.99 33.25
CA LEU A 434 -20.35 6.42 33.08
C LEU A 434 -20.22 7.84 33.63
N ASP A 435 -19.19 8.07 34.46
CA ASP A 435 -18.72 9.41 34.84
C ASP A 435 -17.62 9.81 33.81
N PRO A 436 -17.96 10.61 32.80
CA PRO A 436 -17.11 10.77 31.63
C PRO A 436 -16.01 11.82 31.86
N VAL A 437 -14.83 11.51 31.36
CA VAL A 437 -13.73 12.46 31.17
C VAL A 437 -13.49 12.58 29.68
N ALA A 438 -13.33 13.78 29.14
CA ALA A 438 -13.13 14.02 27.74
C ALA A 438 -11.83 14.78 27.46
N LEU A 439 -11.23 14.51 26.34
CA LEU A 439 -10.12 15.25 25.76
C LEU A 439 -10.43 15.53 24.28
N THR A 440 -10.40 16.80 23.90
CA THR A 440 -10.51 17.25 22.51
C THR A 440 -9.16 17.74 22.04
N THR A 441 -8.73 17.31 20.88
CA THR A 441 -7.52 17.78 20.21
C THR A 441 -7.90 18.30 18.83
N THR A 442 -7.50 19.53 18.55
CA THR A 442 -7.67 20.18 17.23
C THR A 442 -6.31 20.62 16.73
N VAL A 443 -6.00 20.30 15.48
CA VAL A 443 -4.79 20.75 14.80
C VAL A 443 -5.21 21.53 13.56
N ASP A 444 -5.07 22.86 13.62
CA ASP A 444 -5.20 23.71 12.44
C ASP A 444 -3.88 23.71 11.68
N VAL A 445 -3.95 23.39 10.40
CA VAL A 445 -2.79 23.34 9.52
C VAL A 445 -2.92 24.41 8.45
N ALA A 446 -1.90 25.26 8.29
CA ALA A 446 -1.81 26.19 7.19
C ALA A 446 -0.57 25.88 6.34
N VAL A 447 -0.78 25.57 5.08
CA VAL A 447 0.27 25.35 4.08
C VAL A 447 0.42 26.64 3.30
N THR A 448 1.59 27.28 3.43
CA THR A 448 1.92 28.53 2.76
C THR A 448 3.27 28.39 2.05
N PRO A 449 3.63 29.25 1.09
CA PRO A 449 4.93 29.14 0.43
C PRO A 449 6.10 29.09 1.44
N GLY A 450 6.84 27.97 1.45
CA GLY A 450 7.99 27.75 2.33
C GLY A 450 7.69 27.34 3.77
N GLU A 451 6.44 27.31 4.22
CA GLU A 451 6.11 26.97 5.61
C GLU A 451 4.84 26.10 5.72
N VAL A 452 4.84 25.20 6.70
CA VAL A 452 3.64 24.52 7.22
C VAL A 452 3.47 24.92 8.69
N VAL A 453 2.37 25.56 9.02
CA VAL A 453 2.07 26.03 10.38
C VAL A 453 1.08 25.06 11.02
N LEU A 454 1.42 24.56 12.19
CA LEU A 454 0.55 23.72 13.04
C LEU A 454 0.13 24.54 14.28
N ASP A 455 -1.16 24.79 14.43
CA ASP A 455 -1.76 25.31 15.66
C ASP A 455 -2.43 24.14 16.39
N VAL A 456 -1.76 23.57 17.39
CA VAL A 456 -2.27 22.46 18.20
C VAL A 456 -3.03 23.03 19.40
N GLU A 457 -4.32 22.76 19.49
CA GLU A 457 -5.18 23.13 20.60
C GLU A 457 -5.73 21.87 21.28
N THR A 458 -5.60 21.84 22.62
CA THR A 458 -6.12 20.75 23.46
C THR A 458 -7.04 21.29 24.51
N ALA A 459 -8.17 20.64 24.75
CA ALA A 459 -9.19 21.06 25.73
C ALA A 459 -9.75 19.84 26.47
N GLY A 460 -10.13 20.05 27.75
CA GLY A 460 -10.69 19.03 28.63
C GLY A 460 -9.71 18.58 29.70
N ALA A 461 -9.40 17.29 29.75
CA ALA A 461 -8.55 16.70 30.79
C ALA A 461 -7.14 17.32 30.83
N ASP A 462 -6.63 17.51 32.07
CA ASP A 462 -5.27 18.00 32.30
C ASP A 462 -4.27 16.84 32.21
N VAL A 463 -3.71 16.64 31.01
CA VAL A 463 -2.77 15.54 30.69
C VAL A 463 -1.57 16.03 29.89
N PRO A 464 -0.41 15.41 30.04
CA PRO A 464 0.73 15.69 29.17
C PRO A 464 0.51 15.12 27.77
N TRP A 465 1.15 15.76 26.78
CA TRP A 465 1.22 15.28 25.40
C TRP A 465 2.61 15.52 24.80
N SER A 466 2.95 14.75 23.77
CA SER A 466 4.16 14.91 22.96
C SER A 466 3.82 14.86 21.48
N LEU A 467 4.25 15.87 20.73
CA LEU A 467 4.28 15.87 19.28
C LEU A 467 5.62 15.28 18.83
N GLN A 468 5.60 14.19 18.11
CA GLN A 468 6.76 13.55 17.52
C GLN A 468 6.89 13.94 16.04
N LEU A 469 8.04 14.46 15.68
CA LEU A 469 8.46 14.72 14.31
C LEU A 469 9.50 13.65 13.94
N THR A 470 9.20 12.83 12.94
CA THR A 470 10.10 11.77 12.45
C THR A 470 10.64 12.14 11.09
N PHE A 471 11.95 12.24 10.99
CA PHE A 471 12.64 12.48 9.74
C PHE A 471 13.24 11.19 9.19
N ARG A 472 13.20 11.03 7.87
CA ARG A 472 13.95 9.95 7.20
C ARG A 472 15.41 10.05 7.59
N ALA A 473 16.03 8.93 7.94
CA ALA A 473 17.41 8.88 8.39
C ALA A 473 18.41 9.38 7.33
N GLY A 474 19.56 9.86 7.80
CA GLY A 474 20.67 10.31 6.94
C GLY A 474 21.03 11.79 7.08
N GLY A 475 20.30 12.53 7.92
CA GLY A 475 20.56 13.94 8.19
C GLY A 475 21.16 14.20 9.57
N THR A 476 21.16 15.47 9.96
CA THR A 476 21.72 15.93 11.24
C THR A 476 20.82 16.96 11.89
N PHE A 477 20.46 16.73 13.17
CA PHE A 477 19.73 17.68 13.99
C PHE A 477 20.63 18.81 14.49
N SER A 478 20.06 20.02 14.63
CA SER A 478 20.64 21.15 15.35
C SER A 478 19.56 21.86 16.17
N GLY A 479 19.95 22.53 17.25
CA GLY A 479 19.03 23.28 18.10
C GLY A 479 18.12 22.43 19.00
N VAL A 480 18.44 21.14 19.17
CA VAL A 480 17.69 20.19 20.01
C VAL A 480 18.54 19.72 21.18
N SER A 481 17.89 19.31 22.27
CA SER A 481 18.51 18.68 23.44
C SER A 481 18.17 17.20 23.51
N THR A 482 18.83 16.46 24.41
CA THR A 482 18.49 15.07 24.71
C THR A 482 17.88 15.02 26.12
N ASP A 483 16.68 14.46 26.23
CA ASP A 483 16.04 14.20 27.50
C ASP A 483 16.82 13.14 28.29
N ALA A 484 17.25 13.46 29.52
CA ALA A 484 18.09 12.58 30.32
C ALA A 484 17.36 11.32 30.82
N GLY A 485 16.04 11.35 30.89
CA GLY A 485 15.22 10.24 31.39
C GLY A 485 14.88 9.22 30.32
N THR A 486 14.57 9.70 29.10
CA THR A 486 14.14 8.85 27.99
C THR A 486 15.24 8.60 26.94
N GLY A 487 16.27 9.46 26.87
CA GLY A 487 17.27 9.46 25.80
C GLY A 487 16.76 10.03 24.48
N GLU A 488 15.52 10.52 24.42
CA GLU A 488 14.90 11.07 23.23
C GLU A 488 15.35 12.52 22.97
N ARG A 489 15.36 12.92 21.69
CA ARG A 489 15.63 14.32 21.33
C ARG A 489 14.39 15.18 21.59
N VAL A 490 14.59 16.34 22.17
CA VAL A 490 13.52 17.30 22.54
C VAL A 490 13.88 18.69 22.01
N LEU A 491 12.89 19.38 21.49
CA LEU A 491 12.95 20.82 21.26
C LEU A 491 12.28 21.54 22.44
N ASP A 492 13.10 21.98 23.42
CA ASP A 492 12.61 22.67 24.61
C ASP A 492 12.13 24.09 24.28
N ALA A 493 12.92 24.87 23.55
CA ALA A 493 12.64 26.24 23.18
C ALA A 493 13.36 26.62 21.89
N GLY A 494 12.93 27.73 21.26
CA GLY A 494 13.55 28.22 20.03
C GLY A 494 13.24 27.31 18.84
N THR A 495 14.12 27.34 17.85
CA THR A 495 13.96 26.63 16.58
C THR A 495 15.00 25.52 16.45
N GLY A 496 14.56 24.33 16.16
CA GLY A 496 15.37 23.20 15.75
C GLY A 496 15.47 23.10 14.22
N SER A 497 16.41 22.31 13.74
CA SER A 497 16.53 22.01 12.31
C SER A 497 17.00 20.59 12.07
N TYR A 498 16.65 20.04 10.90
CA TYR A 498 17.18 18.79 10.36
C TYR A 498 17.70 19.05 8.96
N ARG A 499 18.94 18.63 8.70
CA ARG A 499 19.65 18.91 7.44
C ARG A 499 20.13 17.63 6.78
N VAL A 500 19.85 17.50 5.48
CA VAL A 500 20.42 16.49 4.59
C VAL A 500 21.13 17.23 3.47
N ASP A 501 22.42 17.02 3.28
CA ASP A 501 23.28 17.74 2.34
C ASP A 501 23.16 19.27 2.50
N SER A 502 22.67 19.97 1.47
CA SER A 502 22.43 21.43 1.49
C SER A 502 21.05 21.82 2.00
N ASP A 503 20.09 20.91 1.98
CA ASP A 503 18.69 21.20 2.26
C ASP A 503 18.39 21.09 3.75
N THR A 504 17.58 22.02 4.26
CA THR A 504 17.29 22.13 5.68
C THR A 504 15.80 22.34 5.90
N VAL A 505 15.23 21.54 6.80
CA VAL A 505 13.91 21.80 7.37
C VAL A 505 14.09 22.31 8.79
N THR A 506 13.47 23.44 9.11
CA THR A 506 13.40 24.01 10.44
C THR A 506 12.07 23.68 11.11
N PHE A 507 12.03 23.60 12.43
CA PHE A 507 10.79 23.35 13.17
C PHE A 507 10.83 24.04 14.54
N GLY A 508 9.66 24.54 14.98
CA GLY A 508 9.55 25.25 16.24
C GLY A 508 8.53 26.39 16.23
N PRO A 509 8.50 27.20 17.29
CA PRO A 509 9.34 27.10 18.48
C PRO A 509 8.97 25.92 19.37
N GLY A 510 9.92 25.46 20.18
CA GLY A 510 9.60 24.66 21.36
C GLY A 510 8.78 25.49 22.35
N ASN A 511 7.97 24.85 23.20
CA ASN A 511 7.03 25.55 24.08
C ASN A 511 7.60 25.90 25.48
N GLY A 512 8.90 25.70 25.71
CA GLY A 512 9.56 26.05 26.96
C GLY A 512 9.11 25.19 28.14
N SER A 513 8.62 24.00 27.90
CA SER A 513 8.13 23.11 28.96
C SER A 513 9.25 22.44 29.74
N GLY A 514 10.17 23.16 30.32
CA GLY A 514 11.23 22.86 31.22
C GLY A 514 11.53 21.40 31.68
N PRO A 515 12.59 21.15 32.42
CA PRO A 515 12.96 19.81 32.89
C PRO A 515 11.86 19.21 33.76
N GLY A 516 11.44 17.98 33.49
CA GLY A 516 10.43 17.25 34.25
C GLY A 516 9.22 16.75 33.42
N ARG A 517 9.21 16.99 32.12
CA ARG A 517 8.22 16.40 31.21
C ARG A 517 8.98 15.52 30.20
N PRO A 518 9.06 14.20 30.42
CA PRO A 518 9.78 13.31 29.52
C PRO A 518 9.07 13.32 28.17
N ALA A 519 9.89 13.33 27.11
CA ALA A 519 9.41 13.06 25.77
C ALA A 519 8.94 11.60 25.70
N PHE A 520 7.80 11.37 25.07
CA PHE A 520 7.27 10.03 24.93
C PHE A 520 6.46 9.89 23.66
N TYR A 521 6.43 8.68 23.14
CA TYR A 521 5.42 8.26 22.18
C TYR A 521 4.77 6.98 22.71
N ALA A 522 3.46 7.06 22.97
CA ALA A 522 2.65 5.93 23.42
C ALA A 522 1.75 5.47 22.26
N PRO A 523 1.99 4.32 21.67
CA PRO A 523 1.17 3.81 20.57
C PRO A 523 -0.24 3.42 21.04
N GLY A 524 -0.45 3.21 22.33
CA GLY A 524 -1.66 2.69 22.92
C GLY A 524 -1.71 1.17 22.77
N GLN A 525 -2.20 0.68 21.67
CA GLN A 525 -2.25 -0.75 21.37
C GLN A 525 -0.97 -1.18 20.64
N ASP A 526 -0.25 -2.16 21.20
CA ASP A 526 0.93 -2.75 20.54
C ASP A 526 0.52 -3.76 19.49
N TYR A 527 1.15 -3.68 18.30
CA TYR A 527 0.97 -4.66 17.24
C TYR A 527 2.22 -4.73 16.35
N ALA A 528 2.59 -5.96 15.98
CA ALA A 528 3.74 -6.22 15.11
C ALA A 528 3.34 -6.69 13.70
N PHE A 529 2.10 -7.11 13.50
CA PHE A 529 1.58 -7.55 12.21
C PHE A 529 1.52 -6.37 11.22
N LEU A 530 1.58 -6.62 9.95
CA LEU A 530 1.59 -5.62 8.87
C LEU A 530 2.77 -4.65 8.91
N GLY A 531 3.83 -4.97 9.64
CA GLY A 531 5.02 -4.13 9.75
C GLY A 531 4.92 -3.00 10.77
N GLY A 532 3.76 -2.82 11.45
CA GLY A 532 3.54 -1.84 12.51
C GLY A 532 3.71 -0.39 12.06
N THR A 533 2.65 0.42 12.15
CA THR A 533 2.70 1.85 11.79
C THR A 533 2.92 2.77 13.00
N ASP A 534 2.97 2.21 14.21
CA ASP A 534 3.19 2.98 15.45
C ASP A 534 4.66 3.19 15.77
N ARG A 535 5.57 2.61 15.01
CA ARG A 535 7.02 2.79 15.15
C ARG A 535 7.62 3.14 13.79
N PRO A 536 7.63 4.42 13.40
CA PRO A 536 8.21 4.82 12.13
C PRO A 536 9.72 4.64 12.15
N ASP A 537 10.25 4.23 11.01
CA ASP A 537 11.70 4.23 10.79
C ASP A 537 12.18 5.67 10.60
N GLY A 538 13.28 6.03 11.28
CA GLY A 538 13.87 7.35 11.11
C GLY A 538 14.42 7.94 12.40
N GLU A 539 14.69 9.23 12.34
CA GLU A 539 15.21 10.00 13.46
C GLU A 539 14.15 10.93 14.04
N HIS A 540 13.96 10.85 15.36
CA HIS A 540 12.84 11.52 16.03
C HIS A 540 13.29 12.73 16.83
N VAL A 541 12.40 13.74 16.88
CA VAL A 541 12.46 14.84 17.85
C VAL A 541 11.06 15.10 18.39
N HIS A 542 10.96 15.48 19.65
CA HIS A 542 9.71 15.70 20.33
C HIS A 542 9.53 17.17 20.74
N VAL A 543 8.30 17.67 20.61
CA VAL A 543 7.83 18.89 21.29
C VAL A 543 6.79 18.47 22.31
N THR A 544 7.03 18.76 23.59
CA THR A 544 6.14 18.35 24.67
C THR A 544 5.21 19.48 25.09
N GLY A 545 4.04 19.14 25.59
CA GLY A 545 3.05 20.11 26.09
C GLY A 545 2.10 19.52 27.08
N ARG A 546 1.08 20.33 27.47
CA ARG A 546 0.06 19.94 28.41
C ARG A 546 -1.32 20.45 28.01
N SER A 547 -2.32 19.62 28.17
CA SER A 547 -3.73 19.97 28.02
C SER A 547 -4.28 20.49 29.37
N PRO A 548 -5.23 21.45 29.37
CA PRO A 548 -5.64 22.25 28.23
C PRO A 548 -4.58 23.28 27.83
N GLY A 549 -4.47 23.58 26.54
CA GLY A 549 -3.48 24.54 26.05
C GLY A 549 -3.47 24.70 24.53
N ARG A 550 -2.66 25.67 24.10
CA ARG A 550 -2.43 25.93 22.68
C ARG A 550 -0.93 26.06 22.39
N THR A 551 -0.46 25.43 21.34
CA THR A 551 0.95 25.47 20.92
C THR A 551 0.99 25.63 19.40
N ARG A 552 1.80 26.60 18.94
CA ARG A 552 2.08 26.83 17.52
C ARG A 552 3.45 26.28 17.17
N ILE A 553 3.53 25.52 16.10
CA ILE A 553 4.78 25.01 15.52
C ILE A 553 4.81 25.36 14.03
N VAL A 554 5.92 25.93 13.60
CA VAL A 554 6.17 26.24 12.20
C VAL A 554 7.22 25.26 11.68
N ILE A 555 6.93 24.61 10.57
CA ILE A 555 7.85 23.75 9.83
C ILE A 555 8.24 24.55 8.60
N GLY A 556 9.46 25.08 8.58
CA GLY A 556 9.99 25.90 7.50
C GLY A 556 10.90 25.05 6.59
N THR A 557 10.79 25.23 5.28
CA THR A 557 11.65 24.60 4.29
C THR A 557 12.51 25.68 3.65
N ALA A 558 13.80 25.72 4.03
CA ALA A 558 14.79 26.63 3.41
C ALA A 558 15.69 25.81 2.50
N ARG A 559 15.90 26.31 1.30
CA ARG A 559 16.96 25.86 0.38
C ARG A 559 18.20 26.72 0.52
#